data_c8c2a1a06d1262a77db04c28ad0540df
#
_entry.id   c8c2a1a06d1262a77db04c28ad0540df
#
_cell.length_a   1.000
_cell.length_b   1.000
_cell.length_c   1.000
_cell.angle_alpha   90.00
_cell.angle_beta   90.00
_cell.angle_gamma   90.00
#
_symmetry.space_group_name_H-M   'P 1'
#
loop_
_entity.id
_entity.type
_entity.pdbx_description
1 polymer ?
#
loop_
_entity_poly.entity_id
_entity_poly.type
_entity_poly.pdbx_seq_one_letter_code
_entity_poly.pdbx_strand_id
1 'polypeptide(L)'
;MEILYSIIIPHKDIPCLLQRCLDSIPPRDDVQIIVADDDSSPDVVDFAHFPGSDRADVEILFTKEGRGAGYARNCGLARAKGRWLVFADADDFFLPGFLNV
;
A
#
# COMPACT_ATOMS: atom_id res chain seq x y z
N MET A 1 15.38 11.50 -8.15
CA MET A 1 14.77 10.68 -9.22
C MET A 1 13.26 10.90 -9.24
N GLU A 2 12.70 11.03 -10.43
CA GLU A 2 11.25 11.20 -10.56
C GLU A 2 10.51 9.90 -10.25
N ILE A 3 9.43 10.00 -9.45
CA ILE A 3 8.54 8.87 -9.21
C ILE A 3 7.55 8.78 -10.36
N LEU A 4 7.55 7.65 -11.04
CA LEU A 4 6.68 7.42 -12.20
C LEU A 4 5.32 6.86 -11.78
N TYR A 5 5.30 5.91 -10.85
CA TYR A 5 4.08 5.27 -10.38
C TYR A 5 3.91 5.40 -8.87
N SER A 6 2.71 5.74 -8.42
CA SER A 6 2.31 5.63 -7.02
C SER A 6 1.23 4.56 -6.93
N ILE A 7 1.52 3.50 -6.18
CA ILE A 7 0.58 2.40 -5.94
C ILE A 7 -0.06 2.63 -4.58
N ILE A 8 -1.38 2.77 -4.55
CA ILE A 8 -2.13 3.11 -3.34
C ILE A 8 -2.97 1.91 -2.94
N ILE A 9 -2.75 1.42 -1.73
CA ILE A 9 -3.34 0.18 -1.22
C ILE A 9 -4.05 0.47 0.10
N PRO A 10 -5.38 0.60 0.12
CA PRO A 10 -6.10 0.65 1.39
C PRO A 10 -6.12 -0.73 2.03
N HIS A 11 -6.03 -0.79 3.35
CA HIS A 11 -5.93 -2.04 4.08
C HIS A 11 -6.73 -1.98 5.38
N LYS A 12 -7.38 -3.09 5.73
CA LYS A 12 -7.95 -3.30 7.06
C LYS A 12 -8.00 -4.79 7.38
N ASP A 13 -7.33 -5.18 8.47
CA ASP A 13 -7.45 -6.50 9.12
C ASP A 13 -7.12 -7.72 8.25
N ILE A 14 -6.34 -7.56 7.17
CA ILE A 14 -5.92 -8.69 6.32
C ILE A 14 -4.40 -8.68 6.07
N PRO A 15 -3.58 -8.76 7.15
CA PRO A 15 -2.13 -8.56 7.01
C PRO A 15 -1.45 -9.60 6.11
N CYS A 16 -1.90 -10.85 6.13
CA CYS A 16 -1.29 -11.89 5.28
C CYS A 16 -1.55 -11.62 3.80
N LEU A 17 -2.75 -11.16 3.45
CA LEU A 17 -3.07 -10.82 2.07
C LEU A 17 -2.35 -9.55 1.64
N LEU A 18 -2.24 -8.57 2.54
CA LEU A 18 -1.44 -7.36 2.27
C LEU A 18 0.02 -7.72 1.99
N GLN A 19 0.59 -8.63 2.78
CA GLN A 19 1.97 -9.07 2.55
C GLN A 19 2.11 -9.71 1.18
N ARG A 20 1.15 -10.56 0.78
CA ARG A 20 1.14 -11.16 -0.56
C ARG A 20 1.06 -10.10 -1.66
N CYS A 21 0.22 -9.10 -1.47
CA CYS A 21 0.10 -7.98 -2.41
C CYS A 21 1.45 -7.27 -2.56
N LEU A 22 2.09 -6.91 -1.45
CA LEU A 22 3.37 -6.22 -1.47
C LEU A 22 4.48 -7.08 -2.08
N ASP A 23 4.51 -8.37 -1.78
CA ASP A 23 5.51 -9.29 -2.33
C ASP A 23 5.37 -9.42 -3.85
N SER A 24 4.19 -9.14 -4.40
CA SER A 24 3.97 -9.17 -5.85
C SER A 24 4.49 -7.92 -6.57
N ILE A 25 4.92 -6.90 -5.81
CA ILE A 25 5.43 -5.65 -6.37
C ILE A 25 6.94 -5.64 -6.22
N PRO A 26 7.70 -5.87 -7.32
CA PRO A 26 9.16 -5.84 -7.22
C PRO A 26 9.67 -4.43 -6.92
N PRO A 27 10.75 -4.29 -6.14
CA PRO A 27 11.33 -2.99 -5.86
C PRO A 27 11.79 -2.27 -7.14
N ARG A 28 11.42 -0.99 -7.28
CA ARG A 28 11.88 -0.13 -8.37
C ARG A 28 12.07 1.28 -7.84
N ASP A 29 13.10 1.96 -8.33
CA ASP A 29 13.43 3.32 -7.88
C ASP A 29 12.38 4.35 -8.28
N ASP A 30 11.58 4.06 -9.31
CA ASP A 30 10.55 4.96 -9.83
C ASP A 30 9.14 4.63 -9.33
N VAL A 31 9.01 3.73 -8.36
CA VAL A 31 7.72 3.32 -7.80
C VAL A 31 7.65 3.67 -6.32
N GLN A 32 6.57 4.35 -5.97
CA GLN A 32 6.20 4.66 -4.59
C GLN A 32 5.02 3.76 -4.22
N ILE A 33 5.09 3.10 -3.07
CA ILE A 33 4.01 2.27 -2.57
C ILE A 33 3.46 2.93 -1.30
N ILE A 34 2.16 3.17 -1.25
CA ILE A 34 1.49 3.79 -0.12
C ILE A 34 0.41 2.83 0.38
N VAL A 35 0.58 2.34 1.60
CA VAL A 35 -0.42 1.54 2.29
C VAL A 35 -1.17 2.46 3.25
N ALA A 36 -2.48 2.55 3.10
CA ALA A 36 -3.33 3.34 4.00
C ALA A 36 -4.14 2.39 4.86
N ASP A 37 -3.72 2.23 6.12
CA ASP A 37 -4.38 1.35 7.08
C ASP A 37 -5.57 2.06 7.71
N ASP A 38 -6.75 1.47 7.57
CA ASP A 38 -8.02 2.05 8.02
C ASP A 38 -8.44 1.44 9.36
N ASP A 39 -7.67 1.75 10.42
CA ASP A 39 -8.00 1.36 11.78
C ASP A 39 -8.06 -0.16 11.99
N SER A 40 -7.01 -0.87 11.55
CA SER A 40 -6.91 -2.31 11.80
C SER A 40 -6.79 -2.61 13.30
N SER A 41 -7.34 -3.76 13.71
CA SER A 41 -7.34 -4.19 15.10
C SER A 41 -5.96 -4.74 15.52
N PRO A 42 -5.45 -4.38 16.71
CA PRO A 42 -4.23 -4.98 17.23
C PRO A 42 -4.36 -6.48 17.54
N ASP A 43 -5.59 -7.01 17.60
CA ASP A 43 -5.82 -8.44 17.77
C ASP A 43 -5.53 -9.22 16.48
N VAL A 44 -5.53 -8.55 15.34
CA VAL A 44 -5.35 -9.16 14.01
C VAL A 44 -4.01 -8.77 13.40
N VAL A 45 -3.56 -7.54 13.63
CA VAL A 45 -2.36 -6.97 13.02
C VAL A 45 -1.29 -6.76 14.08
N ASP A 46 -0.07 -7.26 13.81
CA ASP A 46 1.10 -6.95 14.60
C ASP A 46 1.72 -5.64 14.08
N PHE A 47 1.44 -4.55 14.79
CA PHE A 47 1.92 -3.23 14.38
C PHE A 47 3.45 -3.08 14.50
N ALA A 48 4.10 -3.91 15.32
CA ALA A 48 5.56 -3.91 15.43
C ALA A 48 6.22 -4.50 14.18
N HIS A 49 5.50 -5.36 13.45
CA HIS A 49 5.97 -6.02 12.24
C HIS A 49 4.94 -5.87 11.10
N PHE A 50 4.46 -4.66 10.92
CA PHE A 50 3.43 -4.36 9.90
C PHE A 50 3.97 -4.71 8.51
N PRO A 51 3.14 -5.35 7.64
CA PRO A 51 3.59 -5.67 6.28
C PRO A 51 4.10 -4.43 5.55
N GLY A 52 5.29 -4.56 4.95
CA GLY A 52 5.94 -3.46 4.23
C GLY A 52 6.83 -2.59 5.08
N SER A 53 6.83 -2.74 6.42
CA SER A 53 7.64 -1.90 7.30
C SER A 53 9.15 -2.09 7.11
N ASP A 54 9.56 -3.21 6.52
CA ASP A 54 10.95 -3.52 6.20
C ASP A 54 11.38 -3.06 4.80
N ARG A 55 10.47 -2.43 4.03
CA ARG A 55 10.76 -1.96 2.68
C ARG A 55 10.87 -0.43 2.65
N ALA A 56 11.99 0.05 2.13
CA ALA A 56 12.24 1.50 2.03
C ALA A 56 11.30 2.19 1.04
N ASP A 57 10.75 1.46 0.07
CA ASP A 57 9.85 1.99 -0.95
C ASP A 57 8.37 2.02 -0.52
N VAL A 58 8.07 1.57 0.69
CA VAL A 58 6.70 1.51 1.22
C VAL A 58 6.52 2.56 2.31
N GLU A 59 5.52 3.41 2.13
CA GLU A 59 5.04 4.33 3.16
C GLU A 59 3.74 3.80 3.74
N ILE A 60 3.61 3.78 5.06
CA ILE A 60 2.41 3.28 5.73
C ILE A 60 1.75 4.43 6.46
N LEU A 61 0.48 4.69 6.15
CA LEU A 61 -0.34 5.68 6.82
C LEU A 61 -1.34 4.96 7.70
N PHE A 62 -1.43 5.37 8.96
CA PHE A 62 -2.41 4.82 9.90
C PHE A 62 -3.48 5.89 10.14
N THR A 63 -4.63 5.78 9.48
CA THR A 63 -5.67 6.80 9.59
C THR A 63 -6.38 6.75 10.92
N LYS A 64 -6.57 5.56 11.48
CA LYS A 64 -7.21 5.31 12.80
C LYS A 64 -8.62 5.84 12.91
N GLU A 65 -9.29 6.11 11.80
CA GLU A 65 -10.62 6.69 11.81
C GLU A 65 -11.74 5.71 11.45
N GLY A 66 -11.39 4.57 10.83
CA GLY A 66 -12.37 3.55 10.48
C GLY A 66 -13.42 4.06 9.49
N ARG A 67 -13.06 4.93 8.54
CA ARG A 67 -13.99 5.59 7.64
C ARG A 67 -14.13 4.89 6.29
N GLY A 68 -13.53 3.71 6.15
CA GLY A 68 -13.65 2.87 4.96
C GLY A 68 -12.54 3.06 3.95
N ALA A 69 -12.53 2.16 2.95
CA ALA A 69 -11.47 2.09 1.94
C ALA A 69 -11.37 3.36 1.09
N GLY A 70 -12.51 4.01 0.80
CA GLY A 70 -12.51 5.25 0.03
C GLY A 70 -11.78 6.37 0.73
N TYR A 71 -12.01 6.53 2.03
CA TYR A 71 -11.31 7.53 2.83
C TYR A 71 -9.81 7.20 2.92
N ALA A 72 -9.48 5.95 3.20
CA ALA A 72 -8.08 5.52 3.26
C ALA A 72 -7.37 5.77 1.94
N ARG A 73 -8.01 5.45 0.82
CA ARG A 73 -7.47 5.70 -0.52
C ARG A 73 -7.21 7.19 -0.74
N ASN A 74 -8.12 8.06 -0.30
CA ASN A 74 -7.93 9.51 -0.40
C ASN A 74 -6.75 10.00 0.43
N CYS A 75 -6.54 9.44 1.62
CA CYS A 75 -5.37 9.76 2.43
C CYS A 75 -4.08 9.37 1.69
N GLY A 76 -4.06 8.21 1.03
CA GLY A 76 -2.94 7.78 0.22
C GLY A 76 -2.70 8.70 -0.97
N LEU A 77 -3.78 9.15 -1.64
CA LEU A 77 -3.68 10.08 -2.76
C LEU A 77 -2.97 11.37 -2.37
N ALA A 78 -3.21 11.88 -1.16
CA ALA A 78 -2.59 13.10 -0.69
C ALA A 78 -1.06 12.98 -0.58
N ARG A 79 -0.53 11.76 -0.52
CA ARG A 79 0.91 11.48 -0.43
C ARG A 79 1.53 11.07 -1.75
N ALA A 80 0.72 10.84 -2.78
CA ALA A 80 1.20 10.33 -4.07
C ALA A 80 2.04 11.37 -4.80
N LYS A 81 3.19 10.95 -5.31
CA LYS A 81 4.14 11.79 -6.05
C LYS A 81 4.30 11.32 -7.49
N GLY A 82 3.75 10.17 -7.84
CA GLY A 82 3.92 9.57 -9.15
C GLY A 82 3.13 10.29 -10.22
N ARG A 83 3.61 10.18 -11.46
CA ARG A 83 2.89 10.69 -12.63
C ARG A 83 1.63 9.87 -12.90
N TRP A 84 1.67 8.58 -12.57
CA TRP A 84 0.55 7.66 -12.77
C TRP A 84 0.14 7.09 -11.43
N LEU A 85 -1.16 6.96 -11.22
CA LEU A 85 -1.72 6.38 -10.00
C LEU A 85 -2.20 4.98 -10.31
N VAL A 86 -1.83 4.03 -9.44
CA VAL A 86 -2.29 2.65 -9.53
C VAL A 86 -3.02 2.32 -8.23
N PHE A 87 -4.28 1.93 -8.32
CA PHE A 87 -5.06 1.54 -7.15
C PHE A 87 -5.11 0.02 -7.08
N ALA A 88 -4.88 -0.52 -5.90
CA ALA A 88 -4.96 -1.95 -5.64
C ALA A 88 -5.64 -2.17 -4.31
N ASP A 89 -6.42 -3.23 -4.19
CA ASP A 89 -6.94 -3.67 -2.90
C ASP A 89 -5.92 -4.58 -2.22
N ALA A 90 -5.92 -4.60 -0.89
CA ALA A 90 -4.92 -5.36 -0.14
C ALA A 90 -5.03 -6.89 -0.35
N ASP A 91 -6.19 -7.38 -0.82
CA ASP A 91 -6.39 -8.79 -1.17
C ASP A 91 -6.04 -9.12 -2.62
N ASP A 92 -5.59 -8.13 -3.39
CA ASP A 92 -5.11 -8.33 -4.76
C ASP A 92 -3.63 -8.71 -4.76
N PHE A 93 -3.15 -9.17 -5.91
CA PHE A 93 -1.73 -9.33 -6.19
C PHE A 93 -1.48 -9.05 -7.66
N PHE A 94 -0.26 -8.64 -7.97
CA PHE A 94 0.12 -8.27 -9.33
C PHE A 94 0.81 -9.43 -10.04
N LEU A 95 0.53 -9.57 -11.33
CA LEU A 95 1.26 -10.53 -12.16
C LEU A 95 2.60 -9.96 -12.59
N PRO A 96 3.62 -10.81 -12.84
CA PRO A 96 4.91 -10.33 -13.31
C PRO A 96 4.78 -9.45 -14.55
N GLY A 97 5.53 -8.35 -14.57
CA GLY A 97 5.57 -7.45 -15.73
C GLY A 97 4.44 -6.45 -15.84
N PHE A 98 3.59 -6.32 -14.82
CA PHE A 98 2.43 -5.40 -14.90
C PHE A 98 2.82 -3.93 -15.10
N LEU A 99 4.05 -3.53 -14.75
CA LEU A 99 4.57 -2.18 -14.98
C LEU A 99 5.45 -2.07 -16.24
N ASN A 100 5.60 -3.14 -16.99
CA ASN A 100 6.45 -3.17 -18.18
C ASN A 100 5.65 -2.83 -19.44
N VAL A 101 5.01 -1.67 -19.43
CA VAL A 101 4.17 -1.22 -20.56
C VAL A 101 4.66 0.09 -21.13
#